data_221af11f2dc99a98ea38394f958c8334
#
_entry.id   221af11f2dc99a98ea38394f958c8334
#
_cell.length_a   1.000
_cell.length_b   1.000
_cell.length_c   1.000
_cell.angle_alpha   90.00
_cell.angle_beta   90.00
_cell.angle_gamma   90.00
#
_symmetry.space_group_name_H-M   'P 1'
#
loop_
_entity.id
_entity.type
_entity.pdbx_description
1 polymer ?
#
loop_
_entity_poly.entity_id
_entity_poly.type
_entity_poly.pdbx_seq_one_letter_code
_entity_poly.pdbx_strand_id
1 'polypeptide(L)'
;MPSVEIKEPSVPREVVENKNVVPCLVLQNLSKDFGGLRAVDGINLRVDPGERRVLIGPNGAGKTTLFNLLSGVYPVSGGKIIYFEKDVTGLPSYRRAALGIARTYQITNLFPNLTVSENLLMACQALTRTKFVMFRPVASYHHLGDRCNELLREFDLWGKRNELVKNLSHGDQRQIEVALALAEQPRLLLLDEPAAGLSSAETHGLTVLLKRLDPKITILLIEHDMDVAFEFAEKLTVLYQGKFLAEGTKEEIKNNPTVQEIYLGGE
;
A
#
# COMPACT_ATOMS: atom_id res chain seq x y z
N MET A 1 -16.19 31.70 -7.26
CA MET A 1 -16.03 30.31 -7.72
C MET A 1 -17.38 29.65 -7.59
N PRO A 2 -17.98 29.06 -8.63
CA PRO A 2 -19.25 28.39 -8.53
C PRO A 2 -19.07 27.12 -7.68
N SER A 3 -19.87 26.98 -6.64
CA SER A 3 -20.01 25.76 -5.87
C SER A 3 -20.63 24.68 -6.77
N VAL A 4 -19.84 23.68 -7.11
CA VAL A 4 -20.35 22.48 -7.78
C VAL A 4 -21.27 21.78 -6.79
N GLU A 5 -22.58 21.81 -7.04
CA GLU A 5 -23.54 20.98 -6.33
C GLU A 5 -23.25 19.51 -6.66
N ILE A 6 -22.52 18.85 -5.78
CA ILE A 6 -22.31 17.41 -5.85
C ILE A 6 -23.67 16.77 -5.55
N LYS A 7 -24.33 16.24 -6.59
CA LYS A 7 -25.46 15.33 -6.35
C LYS A 7 -24.97 14.23 -5.41
N GLU A 8 -25.76 13.99 -4.36
CA GLU A 8 -25.45 12.90 -3.41
C GLU A 8 -25.03 11.65 -4.18
N PRO A 9 -23.91 11.03 -3.80
CA PRO A 9 -23.44 9.83 -4.46
C PRO A 9 -24.59 8.83 -4.46
N SER A 10 -24.96 8.34 -5.62
CA SER A 10 -25.89 7.22 -5.73
C SER A 10 -25.37 6.13 -4.80
N VAL A 11 -26.19 5.76 -3.80
CA VAL A 11 -25.91 4.67 -2.86
C VAL A 11 -25.24 3.54 -3.65
N PRO A 12 -24.07 3.04 -3.23
CA PRO A 12 -23.36 1.99 -3.96
C PRO A 12 -24.36 0.88 -4.25
N ARG A 13 -24.53 0.52 -5.55
CA ARG A 13 -25.20 -0.72 -5.91
C ARG A 13 -24.58 -1.78 -5.01
N GLU A 14 -25.41 -2.57 -4.34
CA GLU A 14 -24.98 -3.71 -3.52
C GLU A 14 -23.76 -4.35 -4.20
N VAL A 15 -22.61 -4.21 -3.57
CA VAL A 15 -21.41 -4.93 -3.98
C VAL A 15 -21.88 -6.36 -4.10
N VAL A 16 -21.75 -6.98 -5.28
CA VAL A 16 -22.09 -8.39 -5.46
C VAL A 16 -21.19 -9.12 -4.47
N GLU A 17 -21.72 -9.29 -3.28
CA GLU A 17 -21.04 -9.98 -2.19
C GLU A 17 -20.83 -11.40 -2.65
N ASN A 18 -19.59 -11.74 -2.91
CA ASN A 18 -19.21 -13.15 -2.92
C ASN A 18 -19.27 -13.60 -1.45
N LYS A 19 -20.46 -13.98 -1.00
CA LYS A 19 -20.81 -14.25 0.42
C LYS A 19 -19.96 -15.35 1.07
N ASN A 20 -19.11 -16.02 0.30
CA ASN A 20 -18.32 -17.16 0.76
C ASN A 20 -16.84 -16.83 1.00
N VAL A 21 -16.36 -15.60 0.76
CA VAL A 21 -14.95 -15.23 0.94
C VAL A 21 -14.82 -14.28 2.11
N VAL A 22 -14.02 -14.67 3.13
CA VAL A 22 -13.65 -13.78 4.23
C VAL A 22 -12.82 -12.62 3.67
N PRO A 23 -13.28 -11.36 3.76
CA PRO A 23 -12.55 -10.23 3.20
C PRO A 23 -11.21 -10.01 3.91
N CYS A 24 -10.23 -9.55 3.16
CA CYS A 24 -8.95 -9.13 3.72
C CYS A 24 -9.12 -7.89 4.59
N LEU A 25 -9.86 -6.90 4.09
CA LEU A 25 -10.06 -5.62 4.76
C LEU A 25 -11.50 -5.15 4.60
N VAL A 26 -12.11 -4.69 5.70
CA VAL A 26 -13.40 -4.00 5.69
C VAL A 26 -13.30 -2.72 6.51
N LEU A 27 -13.67 -1.62 5.89
CA LEU A 27 -13.81 -0.31 6.53
C LEU A 27 -15.29 -0.02 6.73
N GLN A 28 -15.66 0.39 7.93
CA GLN A 28 -17.05 0.72 8.28
C GLN A 28 -17.11 2.15 8.81
N ASN A 29 -17.68 3.06 8.02
CA ASN A 29 -17.87 4.47 8.34
C ASN A 29 -16.58 5.13 8.89
N LEU A 30 -15.43 4.76 8.30
CA LEU A 30 -14.13 5.19 8.77
C LEU A 30 -13.95 6.69 8.60
N SER A 31 -13.60 7.38 9.70
CA SER A 31 -13.45 8.84 9.70
C SER A 31 -12.19 9.26 10.45
N LYS A 32 -11.59 10.39 9.98
CA LYS A 32 -10.44 11.04 10.63
C LYS A 32 -10.60 12.54 10.60
N ASP A 33 -10.59 13.11 11.79
CA ASP A 33 -10.60 14.55 12.01
C ASP A 33 -9.23 15.03 12.51
N PHE A 34 -8.77 16.16 12.00
CA PHE A 34 -7.60 16.90 12.48
C PHE A 34 -8.05 18.31 12.86
N GLY A 35 -8.36 18.53 14.14
CA GLY A 35 -8.96 19.77 14.57
C GLY A 35 -10.28 20.05 13.83
N GLY A 36 -10.33 21.12 13.05
CA GLY A 36 -11.53 21.49 12.25
C GLY A 36 -11.61 20.84 10.87
N LEU A 37 -10.59 20.09 10.42
CA LEU A 37 -10.53 19.47 9.10
C LEU A 37 -10.88 17.98 9.19
N ARG A 38 -11.91 17.55 8.46
CA ARG A 38 -12.24 16.15 8.26
C ARG A 38 -11.52 15.62 7.01
N ALA A 39 -10.41 14.91 7.24
CA ALA A 39 -9.55 14.42 6.18
C ALA A 39 -10.02 13.08 5.58
N VAL A 40 -10.77 12.29 6.35
CA VAL A 40 -11.45 11.05 5.91
C VAL A 40 -12.86 11.09 6.51
N ASP A 41 -13.89 10.91 5.68
CA ASP A 41 -15.28 11.13 6.06
C ASP A 41 -16.16 9.93 5.68
N GLY A 42 -16.40 9.06 6.64
CA GLY A 42 -17.38 7.96 6.53
C GLY A 42 -17.05 6.91 5.46
N ILE A 43 -15.77 6.63 5.22
CA ILE A 43 -15.38 5.67 4.18
C ILE A 43 -15.85 4.25 4.53
N ASN A 44 -16.59 3.64 3.60
CA ASN A 44 -16.92 2.23 3.58
C ASN A 44 -16.18 1.58 2.41
N LEU A 45 -15.41 0.53 2.67
CA LEU A 45 -14.61 -0.17 1.67
C LEU A 45 -14.49 -1.65 2.04
N ARG A 46 -14.61 -2.52 1.05
CA ARG A 46 -14.32 -3.95 1.17
C ARG A 46 -13.23 -4.31 0.18
N VAL A 47 -12.22 -5.04 0.64
CA VAL A 47 -11.12 -5.56 -0.17
C VAL A 47 -11.02 -7.06 0.07
N ASP A 48 -11.09 -7.84 -0.99
CA ASP A 48 -10.99 -9.29 -0.91
C ASP A 48 -9.53 -9.78 -0.90
N PRO A 49 -9.25 -10.99 -0.40
CA PRO A 49 -7.89 -11.53 -0.40
C PRO A 49 -7.31 -11.66 -1.82
N GLY A 50 -6.05 -11.26 -1.98
CA GLY A 50 -5.34 -11.31 -3.27
C GLY A 50 -5.68 -10.17 -4.23
N GLU A 51 -6.62 -9.31 -3.91
CA GLU A 51 -7.05 -8.21 -4.78
C GLU A 51 -5.93 -7.18 -5.01
N ARG A 52 -5.78 -6.73 -6.27
CA ARG A 52 -4.88 -5.66 -6.71
C ARG A 52 -5.69 -4.38 -6.86
N ARG A 53 -5.73 -3.54 -5.84
CA ARG A 53 -6.54 -2.33 -5.82
C ARG A 53 -5.68 -1.07 -5.83
N VAL A 54 -6.07 -0.10 -6.65
CA VAL A 54 -5.44 1.22 -6.67
C VAL A 54 -6.41 2.28 -6.15
N LEU A 55 -5.93 3.11 -5.23
CA LEU A 55 -6.62 4.29 -4.74
C LEU A 55 -6.11 5.50 -5.52
N ILE A 56 -7.01 6.15 -6.23
CA ILE A 56 -6.73 7.38 -6.97
C ILE A 56 -7.54 8.55 -6.41
N GLY A 57 -7.17 9.75 -6.77
CA GLY A 57 -7.85 10.99 -6.35
C GLY A 57 -6.89 12.17 -6.38
N PRO A 58 -7.38 13.40 -6.43
CA PRO A 58 -6.53 14.60 -6.42
C PRO A 58 -5.73 14.73 -5.12
N ASN A 59 -4.79 15.68 -5.11
CA ASN A 59 -4.06 16.03 -3.90
C ASN A 59 -5.03 16.52 -2.83
N GLY A 60 -4.82 16.09 -1.59
CA GLY A 60 -5.74 16.39 -0.48
C GLY A 60 -7.01 15.52 -0.43
N ALA A 61 -7.19 14.55 -1.33
CA ALA A 61 -8.36 13.66 -1.30
C ALA A 61 -8.43 12.71 -0.09
N GLY A 62 -7.39 12.65 0.76
CA GLY A 62 -7.37 11.81 1.96
C GLY A 62 -6.67 10.45 1.80
N LYS A 63 -6.06 10.16 0.63
CA LYS A 63 -5.42 8.86 0.33
C LYS A 63 -4.34 8.47 1.34
N THR A 64 -3.33 9.30 1.53
CA THR A 64 -2.24 9.04 2.50
C THR A 64 -2.76 9.02 3.94
N THR A 65 -3.77 9.84 4.28
CA THR A 65 -4.44 9.77 5.59
C THR A 65 -5.10 8.41 5.78
N LEU A 66 -5.81 7.90 4.78
CA LEU A 66 -6.42 6.57 4.83
C LEU A 66 -5.34 5.50 5.07
N PHE A 67 -4.21 5.53 4.36
CA PHE A 67 -3.10 4.60 4.60
C PHE A 67 -2.50 4.72 6.01
N ASN A 68 -2.40 5.94 6.54
CA ASN A 68 -1.96 6.16 7.92
C ASN A 68 -2.92 5.55 8.94
N LEU A 69 -4.24 5.57 8.66
CA LEU A 69 -5.25 4.89 9.47
C LEU A 69 -5.11 3.37 9.36
N LEU A 70 -4.97 2.82 8.14
CA LEU A 70 -4.84 1.38 7.90
C LEU A 70 -3.57 0.79 8.53
N SER A 71 -2.46 1.50 8.46
CA SER A 71 -1.19 1.08 9.07
C SER A 71 -1.09 1.35 10.58
N GLY A 72 -2.08 2.04 11.18
CA GLY A 72 -2.10 2.36 12.60
C GLY A 72 -1.13 3.46 13.03
N VAL A 73 -0.66 4.29 12.08
CA VAL A 73 0.15 5.49 12.35
C VAL A 73 -0.73 6.57 13.00
N TYR A 74 -1.96 6.72 12.52
CA TYR A 74 -2.94 7.62 13.11
C TYR A 74 -4.07 6.84 13.79
N PRO A 75 -4.54 7.28 14.96
CA PRO A 75 -5.77 6.77 15.54
C PRO A 75 -6.97 7.26 14.71
N VAL A 76 -8.00 6.43 14.60
CA VAL A 76 -9.26 6.79 13.97
C VAL A 76 -10.05 7.77 14.83
N SER A 77 -10.83 8.65 14.21
CA SER A 77 -11.80 9.51 14.92
C SER A 77 -13.18 8.88 15.01
N GLY A 78 -13.53 7.97 14.08
CA GLY A 78 -14.78 7.23 14.07
C GLY A 78 -14.73 6.05 13.11
N GLY A 79 -15.68 5.13 13.28
CA GLY A 79 -15.77 3.94 12.44
C GLY A 79 -14.86 2.78 12.88
N LYS A 80 -14.72 1.77 12.01
CA LYS A 80 -13.96 0.55 12.30
C LYS A 80 -13.11 0.10 11.14
N ILE A 81 -12.00 -0.56 11.47
CA ILE A 81 -11.11 -1.26 10.54
C ILE A 81 -11.10 -2.73 10.93
N ILE A 82 -11.61 -3.58 10.06
CA ILE A 82 -11.68 -5.03 10.27
C ILE A 82 -10.73 -5.69 9.28
N TYR A 83 -9.81 -6.48 9.79
CA TYR A 83 -8.80 -7.20 9.01
C TYR A 83 -8.94 -8.70 9.26
N PHE A 84 -9.33 -9.47 8.22
CA PHE A 84 -9.67 -10.89 8.32
C PHE A 84 -10.52 -11.17 9.57
N GLU A 85 -11.72 -10.55 9.63
CA GLU A 85 -12.71 -10.64 10.72
C GLU A 85 -12.25 -10.09 12.09
N LYS A 86 -10.99 -9.66 12.22
CA LYS A 86 -10.48 -9.06 13.47
C LYS A 86 -10.62 -7.55 13.45
N ASP A 87 -11.22 -6.98 14.49
CA ASP A 87 -11.20 -5.54 14.70
C ASP A 87 -9.76 -5.10 15.09
N VAL A 88 -9.15 -4.31 14.21
CA VAL A 88 -7.80 -3.78 14.39
C VAL A 88 -7.80 -2.26 14.62
N THR A 89 -8.98 -1.67 14.80
CA THR A 89 -9.19 -0.22 14.90
C THR A 89 -8.27 0.45 15.91
N GLY A 90 -8.18 -0.09 17.12
CA GLY A 90 -7.36 0.45 18.21
C GLY A 90 -5.94 -0.11 18.27
N LEU A 91 -5.53 -0.97 17.33
CA LEU A 91 -4.20 -1.58 17.40
C LEU A 91 -3.12 -0.62 16.88
N PRO A 92 -1.99 -0.47 17.59
CA PRO A 92 -0.85 0.30 17.12
C PRO A 92 -0.16 -0.39 15.93
N SER A 93 0.65 0.38 15.17
CA SER A 93 1.29 -0.05 13.92
C SER A 93 2.09 -1.35 14.05
N TYR A 94 2.89 -1.50 15.13
CA TYR A 94 3.69 -2.72 15.31
C TYR A 94 2.85 -4.00 15.51
N ARG A 95 1.65 -3.88 16.11
CA ARG A 95 0.72 -5.03 16.22
C ARG A 95 0.06 -5.35 14.89
N ARG A 96 -0.26 -4.33 14.08
CA ARG A 96 -0.80 -4.54 12.73
C ARG A 96 0.25 -5.17 11.81
N ALA A 97 1.52 -4.75 11.91
CA ALA A 97 2.63 -5.39 11.20
C ALA A 97 2.75 -6.87 11.59
N ALA A 98 2.68 -7.20 12.89
CA ALA A 98 2.69 -8.59 13.37
C ALA A 98 1.48 -9.43 12.90
N LEU A 99 0.38 -8.80 12.46
CA LEU A 99 -0.76 -9.48 11.83
C LEU A 99 -0.60 -9.65 10.32
N GLY A 100 0.46 -9.08 9.71
CA GLY A 100 0.76 -9.19 8.29
C GLY A 100 0.27 -8.00 7.46
N ILE A 101 0.15 -6.80 8.05
CA ILE A 101 -0.08 -5.55 7.32
C ILE A 101 1.27 -4.85 7.17
N ALA A 102 1.84 -4.83 5.97
CA ALA A 102 3.06 -4.11 5.66
C ALA A 102 2.77 -2.82 4.90
N ARG A 103 3.66 -1.83 5.02
CA ARG A 103 3.56 -0.56 4.31
C ARG A 103 4.93 -0.05 3.89
N THR A 104 5.02 0.47 2.66
CA THR A 104 6.12 1.35 2.27
C THR A 104 5.80 2.79 2.67
N TYR A 105 6.84 3.58 2.95
CA TYR A 105 6.69 4.98 3.31
C TYR A 105 7.28 5.84 2.18
N GLN A 106 6.74 7.06 2.00
CA GLN A 106 7.24 8.02 0.99
C GLN A 106 8.69 8.45 1.23
N ILE A 107 9.15 8.42 2.49
CA ILE A 107 10.55 8.71 2.83
C ILE A 107 11.30 7.38 2.89
N THR A 108 12.37 7.30 2.13
CA THR A 108 13.27 6.13 2.06
C THR A 108 13.81 5.78 3.44
N ASN A 109 13.40 4.64 3.97
CA ASN A 109 13.88 4.13 5.26
C ASN A 109 15.04 3.12 5.07
N LEU A 110 15.81 3.29 4.01
CA LEU A 110 16.99 2.46 3.72
C LEU A 110 18.18 2.95 4.55
N PHE A 111 19.02 2.01 4.96
CA PHE A 111 20.31 2.31 5.58
C PHE A 111 21.35 2.51 4.47
N PRO A 112 21.71 3.76 4.12
CA PRO A 112 22.47 4.05 2.90
C PRO A 112 23.92 3.55 2.95
N ASN A 113 24.47 3.36 4.15
CA ASN A 113 25.83 2.87 4.37
C ASN A 113 25.88 1.34 4.63
N LEU A 114 24.77 0.66 4.55
CA LEU A 114 24.70 -0.81 4.54
C LEU A 114 24.51 -1.31 3.10
N THR A 115 24.90 -2.56 2.87
CA THR A 115 24.67 -3.26 1.60
C THR A 115 23.19 -3.60 1.44
N VAL A 116 22.80 -3.97 0.21
CA VAL A 116 21.44 -4.46 -0.09
C VAL A 116 21.12 -5.68 0.78
N SER A 117 22.03 -6.65 0.87
CA SER A 117 21.85 -7.85 1.71
C SER A 117 21.67 -7.51 3.19
N GLU A 118 22.44 -6.58 3.72
CA GLU A 118 22.33 -6.17 5.13
C GLU A 118 21.00 -5.49 5.42
N ASN A 119 20.52 -4.61 4.53
CA ASN A 119 19.21 -4.00 4.66
C ASN A 119 18.10 -5.06 4.69
N LEU A 120 18.09 -5.99 3.73
CA LEU A 120 17.09 -7.07 3.67
C LEU A 120 17.17 -8.01 4.88
N LEU A 121 18.37 -8.36 5.32
CA LEU A 121 18.56 -9.24 6.46
C LEU A 121 18.01 -8.63 7.76
N MET A 122 18.19 -7.31 7.95
CA MET A 122 17.60 -6.59 9.08
C MET A 122 16.06 -6.65 9.05
N ALA A 123 15.46 -6.48 7.88
CA ALA A 123 14.01 -6.58 7.72
C ALA A 123 13.51 -8.01 8.01
N CYS A 124 14.17 -9.03 7.47
CA CYS A 124 13.83 -10.43 7.73
C CYS A 124 13.92 -10.80 9.23
N GLN A 125 14.76 -10.10 10.00
CA GLN A 125 14.90 -10.31 11.43
C GLN A 125 13.85 -9.58 12.27
N ALA A 126 13.26 -8.48 11.75
CA ALA A 126 12.52 -7.50 12.54
C ALA A 126 11.32 -8.07 13.31
N LEU A 127 10.54 -9.01 12.76
CA LEU A 127 9.43 -9.66 13.46
C LEU A 127 9.81 -11.00 14.13
N THR A 128 11.03 -11.48 13.93
CA THR A 128 11.46 -12.73 14.56
C THR A 128 11.92 -12.51 16.01
N ARG A 129 11.87 -13.56 16.83
CA ARG A 129 12.40 -13.51 18.19
C ARG A 129 13.94 -13.39 18.23
N THR A 130 14.60 -13.68 17.12
CA THR A 130 16.07 -13.62 17.00
C THR A 130 16.64 -12.22 17.21
N LYS A 131 15.83 -11.17 16.99
CA LYS A 131 16.23 -9.76 17.24
C LYS A 131 16.64 -9.45 18.68
N PHE A 132 16.24 -10.28 19.63
CA PHE A 132 16.60 -10.13 21.04
C PHE A 132 17.80 -10.99 21.47
N VAL A 133 18.39 -11.77 20.55
CA VAL A 133 19.52 -12.65 20.85
C VAL A 133 20.82 -11.95 20.51
N MET A 134 21.50 -11.41 21.54
CA MET A 134 22.70 -10.58 21.36
C MET A 134 23.99 -11.37 21.14
N PHE A 135 24.05 -12.64 21.57
CA PHE A 135 25.30 -13.42 21.60
C PHE A 135 25.43 -14.45 20.48
N ARG A 136 24.47 -14.46 19.53
CA ARG A 136 24.50 -15.40 18.40
C ARG A 136 24.56 -14.63 17.08
N PRO A 137 25.55 -14.88 16.22
CA PRO A 137 25.67 -14.20 14.93
C PRO A 137 24.42 -14.41 14.06
N VAL A 138 23.92 -13.35 13.40
CA VAL A 138 22.74 -13.43 12.52
C VAL A 138 22.93 -14.45 11.40
N ALA A 139 24.16 -14.59 10.87
CA ALA A 139 24.52 -15.58 9.88
C ALA A 139 24.26 -17.04 10.30
N SER A 140 24.08 -17.32 11.59
CA SER A 140 23.74 -18.67 12.08
C SER A 140 22.25 -19.02 11.96
N TYR A 141 21.41 -18.07 11.53
CA TYR A 141 19.98 -18.28 11.30
C TYR A 141 19.72 -18.49 9.81
N HIS A 142 19.94 -19.71 9.32
CA HIS A 142 19.86 -20.05 7.89
C HIS A 142 18.54 -19.58 7.23
N HIS A 143 17.39 -19.72 7.92
CA HIS A 143 16.09 -19.31 7.41
C HIS A 143 16.00 -17.80 7.09
N LEU A 144 16.73 -16.92 7.81
CA LEU A 144 16.79 -15.49 7.49
C LEU A 144 17.62 -15.23 6.24
N GLY A 145 18.73 -15.95 6.09
CA GLY A 145 19.58 -15.91 4.90
C GLY A 145 18.83 -16.42 3.66
N ASP A 146 18.10 -17.52 3.78
CA ASP A 146 17.32 -18.11 2.70
C ASP A 146 16.23 -17.11 2.23
N ARG A 147 15.47 -16.51 3.15
CA ARG A 147 14.46 -15.50 2.81
C ARG A 147 15.08 -14.25 2.16
N CYS A 148 16.21 -13.78 2.67
CA CYS A 148 16.97 -12.68 2.06
C CYS A 148 17.37 -13.02 0.61
N ASN A 149 17.89 -14.23 0.39
CA ASN A 149 18.30 -14.69 -0.93
C ASN A 149 17.12 -14.84 -1.91
N GLU A 150 15.96 -15.29 -1.44
CA GLU A 150 14.73 -15.31 -2.24
C GLU A 150 14.35 -13.92 -2.71
N LEU A 151 14.26 -12.95 -1.79
CA LEU A 151 13.94 -11.56 -2.13
C LEU A 151 14.93 -10.93 -3.09
N LEU A 152 16.25 -11.18 -2.89
CA LEU A 152 17.29 -10.69 -3.79
C LEU A 152 17.10 -11.20 -5.23
N ARG A 153 16.63 -12.43 -5.41
CA ARG A 153 16.36 -13.01 -6.75
C ARG A 153 15.03 -12.53 -7.30
N GLU A 154 13.97 -12.50 -6.48
CA GLU A 154 12.63 -12.06 -6.87
C GLU A 154 12.64 -10.61 -7.40
N PHE A 155 13.49 -9.76 -6.82
CA PHE A 155 13.64 -8.35 -7.16
C PHE A 155 14.81 -8.04 -8.10
N ASP A 156 15.44 -9.05 -8.70
CA ASP A 156 16.60 -8.89 -9.60
C ASP A 156 17.80 -8.15 -8.96
N LEU A 157 17.88 -8.16 -7.63
CA LEU A 157 18.92 -7.48 -6.83
C LEU A 157 20.11 -8.36 -6.50
N TRP A 158 20.12 -9.63 -6.93
CA TRP A 158 21.18 -10.60 -6.60
C TRP A 158 22.58 -10.11 -7.00
N GLY A 159 22.71 -9.52 -8.18
CA GLY A 159 23.98 -8.97 -8.67
C GLY A 159 24.51 -7.82 -7.83
N LYS A 160 23.62 -7.06 -7.20
CA LYS A 160 23.90 -5.85 -6.42
C LYS A 160 23.93 -6.09 -4.91
N ARG A 161 23.80 -7.35 -4.46
CA ARG A 161 23.61 -7.69 -3.02
C ARG A 161 24.70 -7.16 -2.08
N ASN A 162 25.92 -6.98 -2.58
CA ASN A 162 27.07 -6.48 -1.82
C ASN A 162 27.34 -4.97 -2.05
N GLU A 163 26.55 -4.31 -2.88
CA GLU A 163 26.67 -2.87 -3.11
C GLU A 163 26.03 -2.09 -1.95
N LEU A 164 26.63 -0.94 -1.62
CA LEU A 164 26.04 -0.02 -0.66
C LEU A 164 24.81 0.65 -1.28
N VAL A 165 23.73 0.73 -0.52
CA VAL A 165 22.46 1.27 -1.00
C VAL A 165 22.59 2.70 -1.55
N LYS A 166 23.45 3.55 -0.97
CA LYS A 166 23.70 4.91 -1.45
C LYS A 166 24.28 4.99 -2.87
N ASN A 167 24.84 3.91 -3.40
CA ASN A 167 25.46 3.85 -4.73
C ASN A 167 24.48 3.37 -5.81
N LEU A 168 23.28 2.98 -5.43
CA LEU A 168 22.27 2.43 -6.33
C LEU A 168 21.43 3.52 -6.99
N SER A 169 20.81 3.20 -8.13
CA SER A 169 19.81 4.05 -8.78
C SER A 169 18.56 4.22 -7.88
N HIS A 170 17.77 5.25 -8.15
CA HIS A 170 16.49 5.44 -7.44
C HIS A 170 15.55 4.26 -7.67
N GLY A 171 15.51 3.70 -8.87
CA GLY A 171 14.72 2.52 -9.19
C GLY A 171 15.12 1.30 -8.36
N ASP A 172 16.42 1.01 -8.22
CA ASP A 172 16.91 -0.07 -7.37
C ASP A 172 16.57 0.15 -5.90
N GLN A 173 16.74 1.39 -5.41
CA GLN A 173 16.37 1.73 -4.03
C GLN A 173 14.88 1.50 -3.78
N ARG A 174 14.03 1.86 -4.75
CA ARG A 174 12.59 1.63 -4.65
C ARG A 174 12.22 0.14 -4.66
N GLN A 175 12.90 -0.66 -5.47
CA GLN A 175 12.75 -2.12 -5.43
C GLN A 175 13.13 -2.70 -4.06
N ILE A 176 14.22 -2.22 -3.46
CA ILE A 176 14.64 -2.64 -2.11
C ILE A 176 13.57 -2.27 -1.08
N GLU A 177 12.96 -1.08 -1.13
CA GLU A 177 11.88 -0.69 -0.20
C GLU A 177 10.69 -1.64 -0.26
N VAL A 178 10.27 -2.03 -1.47
CA VAL A 178 9.20 -3.00 -1.64
C VAL A 178 9.63 -4.37 -1.12
N ALA A 179 10.87 -4.80 -1.43
CA ALA A 179 11.42 -6.06 -0.93
C ALA A 179 11.49 -6.10 0.61
N LEU A 180 11.86 -4.97 1.28
CA LEU A 180 11.83 -4.86 2.74
C LEU A 180 10.42 -5.04 3.30
N ALA A 181 9.40 -4.44 2.68
CA ALA A 181 8.02 -4.60 3.09
C ALA A 181 7.52 -6.05 2.92
N LEU A 182 8.09 -6.81 1.97
CA LEU A 182 7.76 -8.22 1.73
C LEU A 182 8.58 -9.20 2.58
N ALA A 183 9.63 -8.72 3.26
CA ALA A 183 10.52 -9.57 4.05
C ALA A 183 9.78 -10.44 5.08
N GLU A 184 8.68 -9.93 5.61
CA GLU A 184 7.88 -10.54 6.66
C GLU A 184 6.62 -11.26 6.12
N GLN A 185 6.57 -11.51 4.81
CA GLN A 185 5.48 -12.23 4.14
C GLN A 185 4.08 -11.68 4.48
N PRO A 186 3.82 -10.40 4.20
CA PRO A 186 2.56 -9.78 4.54
C PRO A 186 1.40 -10.40 3.75
N ARG A 187 0.20 -10.35 4.33
CA ARG A 187 -1.05 -10.68 3.64
C ARG A 187 -1.70 -9.44 3.02
N LEU A 188 -1.36 -8.25 3.52
CA LEU A 188 -1.78 -6.95 2.99
C LEU A 188 -0.57 -6.03 2.86
N LEU A 189 -0.30 -5.59 1.65
CA LEU A 189 0.76 -4.65 1.32
C LEU A 189 0.16 -3.30 0.92
N LEU A 190 0.58 -2.25 1.62
CA LEU A 190 0.18 -0.85 1.37
C LEU A 190 1.36 -0.13 0.71
N LEU A 191 1.19 0.29 -0.55
CA LEU A 191 2.21 0.99 -1.34
C LEU A 191 1.76 2.45 -1.57
N ASP A 192 2.52 3.40 -1.07
CA ASP A 192 2.21 4.83 -1.17
C ASP A 192 3.11 5.49 -2.22
N GLU A 193 2.57 5.72 -3.42
CA GLU A 193 3.23 6.32 -4.59
C GLU A 193 4.61 5.67 -4.90
N PRO A 194 4.66 4.33 -5.10
CA PRO A 194 5.95 3.64 -5.28
C PRO A 194 6.67 4.03 -6.57
N ALA A 195 5.98 4.59 -7.57
CA ALA A 195 6.58 5.04 -8.82
C ALA A 195 7.04 6.50 -8.79
N ALA A 196 6.81 7.24 -7.69
CA ALA A 196 7.17 8.65 -7.61
C ALA A 196 8.68 8.87 -7.79
N GLY A 197 9.05 9.76 -8.73
CA GLY A 197 10.43 10.13 -9.01
C GLY A 197 11.20 9.14 -9.89
N LEU A 198 10.56 8.08 -10.38
CA LEU A 198 11.16 7.11 -11.30
C LEU A 198 11.02 7.57 -12.76
N SER A 199 11.96 7.18 -13.60
CA SER A 199 11.83 7.27 -15.04
C SER A 199 10.73 6.32 -15.54
N SER A 200 10.19 6.55 -16.76
CA SER A 200 9.16 5.68 -17.36
C SER A 200 9.59 4.21 -17.45
N ALA A 201 10.88 3.94 -17.74
CA ALA A 201 11.41 2.58 -17.81
C ALA A 201 11.46 1.92 -16.42
N GLU A 202 11.89 2.64 -15.38
CA GLU A 202 11.93 2.15 -14.00
C GLU A 202 10.51 1.92 -13.46
N THR A 203 9.57 2.83 -13.75
CA THR A 203 8.15 2.72 -13.40
C THR A 203 7.53 1.45 -14.00
N HIS A 204 7.76 1.24 -15.30
CA HIS A 204 7.29 0.01 -15.97
C HIS A 204 7.92 -1.24 -15.35
N GLY A 205 9.22 -1.23 -15.09
CA GLY A 205 9.91 -2.34 -14.43
C GLY A 205 9.34 -2.66 -13.06
N LEU A 206 9.09 -1.63 -12.23
CA LEU A 206 8.47 -1.78 -10.91
C LEU A 206 7.03 -2.32 -11.02
N THR A 207 6.23 -1.82 -11.96
CA THR A 207 4.86 -2.27 -12.18
C THR A 207 4.81 -3.76 -12.57
N VAL A 208 5.68 -4.19 -13.49
CA VAL A 208 5.81 -5.60 -13.88
C VAL A 208 6.21 -6.47 -12.70
N LEU A 209 7.15 -6.00 -11.87
CA LEU A 209 7.59 -6.70 -10.67
C LEU A 209 6.45 -6.85 -9.67
N LEU A 210 5.70 -5.77 -9.37
CA LEU A 210 4.55 -5.81 -8.46
C LEU A 210 3.46 -6.76 -8.95
N LYS A 211 3.24 -6.87 -10.26
CA LYS A 211 2.28 -7.83 -10.86
C LYS A 211 2.70 -9.29 -10.67
N ARG A 212 3.99 -9.58 -10.59
CA ARG A 212 4.54 -10.94 -10.41
C ARG A 212 4.52 -11.42 -8.96
N LEU A 213 4.27 -10.53 -7.99
CA LEU A 213 4.20 -10.92 -6.59
C LEU A 213 3.14 -11.99 -6.36
N ASP A 214 3.33 -12.82 -5.31
CA ASP A 214 2.40 -13.89 -4.94
C ASP A 214 0.95 -13.38 -4.99
N PRO A 215 0.06 -13.99 -5.78
CA PRO A 215 -1.33 -13.60 -5.90
C PRO A 215 -2.12 -13.68 -4.57
N LYS A 216 -1.59 -14.35 -3.57
CA LYS A 216 -2.18 -14.37 -2.22
C LYS A 216 -2.01 -13.07 -1.45
N ILE A 217 -1.04 -12.23 -1.85
CA ILE A 217 -0.81 -10.93 -1.22
C ILE A 217 -1.83 -9.94 -1.76
N THR A 218 -2.68 -9.41 -0.89
CA THR A 218 -3.56 -8.28 -1.21
C THR A 218 -2.73 -7.01 -1.31
N ILE A 219 -2.89 -6.22 -2.37
CA ILE A 219 -2.14 -4.97 -2.55
C ILE A 219 -3.11 -3.81 -2.66
N LEU A 220 -2.95 -2.83 -1.79
CA LEU A 220 -3.51 -1.50 -1.93
C LEU A 220 -2.39 -0.55 -2.36
N LEU A 221 -2.57 0.10 -3.49
CA LEU A 221 -1.61 1.03 -4.07
C LEU A 221 -2.24 2.42 -4.15
N ILE A 222 -1.55 3.45 -3.67
CA ILE A 222 -1.87 4.84 -4.00
C ILE A 222 -1.03 5.25 -5.18
N GLU A 223 -1.66 5.77 -6.23
CA GLU A 223 -0.99 6.36 -7.38
C GLU A 223 -1.73 7.61 -7.85
N HIS A 224 -0.96 8.54 -8.39
CA HIS A 224 -1.48 9.74 -9.05
C HIS A 224 -1.30 9.67 -10.57
N ASP A 225 -0.39 8.83 -11.07
CA ASP A 225 -0.24 8.53 -12.49
C ASP A 225 -1.30 7.53 -12.92
N MET A 226 -2.19 7.98 -13.82
CA MET A 226 -3.32 7.17 -14.29
C MET A 226 -2.88 6.00 -15.15
N ASP A 227 -1.77 6.13 -15.88
CA ASP A 227 -1.27 5.04 -16.73
C ASP A 227 -0.75 3.89 -15.86
N VAL A 228 0.00 4.21 -14.80
CA VAL A 228 0.46 3.24 -13.80
C VAL A 228 -0.73 2.61 -13.07
N ALA A 229 -1.68 3.44 -12.62
CA ALA A 229 -2.88 2.96 -11.94
C ALA A 229 -3.67 1.98 -12.82
N PHE A 230 -3.91 2.34 -14.08
CA PHE A 230 -4.64 1.51 -15.04
C PHE A 230 -3.87 0.26 -15.49
N GLU A 231 -2.54 0.32 -15.49
CA GLU A 231 -1.73 -0.86 -15.80
C GLU A 231 -1.77 -1.88 -14.67
N PHE A 232 -1.73 -1.42 -13.41
CA PHE A 232 -1.62 -2.30 -12.25
C PHE A 232 -2.97 -2.82 -11.74
N ALA A 233 -4.02 -1.99 -11.73
CA ALA A 233 -5.25 -2.27 -11.00
C ALA A 233 -6.14 -3.33 -11.64
N GLU A 234 -6.65 -4.24 -10.81
CA GLU A 234 -7.87 -5.03 -11.08
C GLU A 234 -9.12 -4.22 -10.74
N LYS A 235 -9.05 -3.45 -9.62
CA LYS A 235 -10.08 -2.51 -9.19
C LYS A 235 -9.46 -1.17 -8.83
N LEU A 236 -10.19 -0.11 -9.16
CA LEU A 236 -9.86 1.25 -8.76
C LEU A 236 -10.90 1.78 -7.77
N THR A 237 -10.41 2.54 -6.80
CA THR A 237 -11.24 3.30 -5.85
C THR A 237 -10.86 4.75 -5.97
N VAL A 238 -11.84 5.62 -6.21
CA VAL A 238 -11.65 7.06 -6.33
C VAL A 238 -12.04 7.73 -5.02
N LEU A 239 -11.11 8.50 -4.45
CA LEU A 239 -11.37 9.35 -3.30
C LEU A 239 -11.40 10.82 -3.72
N TYR A 240 -12.33 11.56 -3.13
CA TYR A 240 -12.45 13.00 -3.34
C TYR A 240 -12.89 13.68 -2.03
N GLN A 241 -12.14 14.71 -1.59
CA GLN A 241 -12.43 15.47 -0.36
C GLN A 241 -12.71 14.58 0.87
N GLY A 242 -11.91 13.54 1.06
CA GLY A 242 -12.04 12.61 2.19
C GLY A 242 -13.13 11.56 2.05
N LYS A 243 -13.90 11.56 0.96
CA LYS A 243 -15.03 10.65 0.73
C LYS A 243 -14.73 9.65 -0.37
N PHE A 244 -15.42 8.53 -0.29
CA PHE A 244 -15.51 7.58 -1.39
C PHE A 244 -16.38 8.17 -2.51
N LEU A 245 -15.85 8.23 -3.72
CA LEU A 245 -16.56 8.77 -4.88
C LEU A 245 -17.06 7.68 -5.81
N ALA A 246 -16.17 6.78 -6.21
CA ALA A 246 -16.48 5.71 -7.16
C ALA A 246 -15.56 4.51 -6.96
N GLU A 247 -16.02 3.34 -7.39
CA GLU A 247 -15.24 2.10 -7.46
C GLU A 247 -15.64 1.33 -8.72
N GLY A 248 -14.68 0.68 -9.34
CA GLY A 248 -14.94 -0.15 -10.51
C GLY A 248 -13.67 -0.62 -11.20
N THR A 249 -13.86 -1.25 -12.34
CA THR A 249 -12.80 -1.60 -13.28
C THR A 249 -12.22 -0.35 -13.94
N LYS A 250 -11.12 -0.52 -14.65
CA LYS A 250 -10.50 0.56 -15.45
C LYS A 250 -11.50 1.24 -16.39
N GLU A 251 -12.29 0.43 -17.11
CA GLU A 251 -13.27 0.92 -18.09
C GLU A 251 -14.39 1.70 -17.41
N GLU A 252 -14.90 1.21 -16.28
CA GLU A 252 -15.97 1.88 -15.52
C GLU A 252 -15.49 3.22 -14.96
N ILE A 253 -14.29 3.28 -14.39
CA ILE A 253 -13.73 4.50 -13.83
C ILE A 253 -13.40 5.51 -14.93
N LYS A 254 -12.80 5.07 -16.06
CA LYS A 254 -12.47 5.93 -17.19
C LYS A 254 -13.72 6.58 -17.80
N ASN A 255 -14.84 5.87 -17.83
CA ASN A 255 -16.10 6.34 -18.41
C ASN A 255 -17.04 7.01 -17.39
N ASN A 256 -16.61 7.15 -16.13
CA ASN A 256 -17.43 7.78 -15.09
C ASN A 256 -17.39 9.32 -15.26
N PRO A 257 -18.54 9.98 -15.53
CA PRO A 257 -18.57 11.43 -15.80
C PRO A 257 -18.05 12.26 -14.62
N THR A 258 -18.39 11.88 -13.40
CA THR A 258 -17.97 12.60 -12.19
C THR A 258 -16.45 12.48 -11.98
N VAL A 259 -15.87 11.33 -12.30
CA VAL A 259 -14.41 11.14 -12.23
C VAL A 259 -13.74 11.98 -13.31
N GLN A 260 -14.27 11.98 -14.53
CA GLN A 260 -13.74 12.81 -15.62
C GLN A 260 -13.78 14.30 -15.27
N GLU A 261 -14.88 14.79 -14.71
CA GLU A 261 -15.01 16.19 -14.30
C GLU A 261 -13.97 16.60 -13.25
N ILE A 262 -13.68 15.73 -12.27
CA ILE A 262 -12.69 15.99 -11.23
C ILE A 262 -11.26 16.01 -11.76
N TYR A 263 -10.96 15.15 -12.73
CA TYR A 263 -9.60 15.05 -13.29
C TYR A 263 -9.36 16.00 -14.48
N LEU A 264 -10.41 16.32 -15.27
CA LEU A 264 -10.31 17.18 -16.47
C LEU A 264 -10.82 18.60 -16.21
N GLY A 265 -11.68 18.82 -15.22
CA GLY A 265 -12.26 20.11 -14.87
C GLY A 265 -11.41 20.98 -13.93
N GLY A 266 -10.22 20.54 -13.60
CA GLY A 266 -9.28 21.21 -12.67
C GLY A 266 -8.21 22.08 -13.32
N GLU A 267 -8.38 22.49 -14.61
CA GLU A 267 -7.55 23.51 -15.27
C GLU A 267 -8.12 24.91 -15.10
#